data_bee4305dd15f2a178c114aeb1e7bcb9f
#
_entry.id   bee4305dd15f2a178c114aeb1e7bcb9f
#
_cell.length_a   1.000
_cell.length_b   1.000
_cell.length_c   1.000
_cell.angle_alpha   90.00
_cell.angle_beta   90.00
_cell.angle_gamma   90.00
#
_symmetry.space_group_name_H-M   'P 1'
#
loop_
_entity.id
_entity.type
_entity.pdbx_description
1 polymer ?
#
loop_
_entity_poly.entity_id
_entity_poly.type
_entity_poly.pdbx_seq_one_letter_code
_entity_poly.pdbx_strand_id
1 'polypeptide(L)'
;MHGDFRFGNFIISEENLESIIDWELAHIGNPMEDLGWLCVRSWRFGNVKKRVGGLGDIKDLIAGYESNSDIKIDESQLDIWQLYGSLRWGVICMMQTFAHLGGMVNSVEKAAIGRRVSETEFDLMNMIKHKNFL
;
A
#
# COMPACT_ATOMS: atom_id res chain seq x y z
N MET A 1 -9.73 4.04 9.87
CA MET A 1 -8.86 3.63 8.76
C MET A 1 -9.53 2.50 8.01
N HIS A 2 -9.31 2.40 6.70
CA HIS A 2 -9.78 1.28 5.88
C HIS A 2 -8.93 0.02 6.11
N GLY A 3 -7.62 0.19 6.24
CA GLY A 3 -6.66 -0.89 6.46
C GLY A 3 -6.17 -1.62 5.21
N ASP A 4 -6.88 -1.52 4.07
CA ASP A 4 -6.44 -1.98 2.74
C ASP A 4 -6.81 -0.96 1.64
N PHE A 5 -6.46 0.31 1.88
CA PHE A 5 -6.80 1.43 1.00
C PHE A 5 -5.91 1.45 -0.24
N ARG A 6 -6.37 0.85 -1.33
CA ARG A 6 -5.65 0.72 -2.62
C ARG A 6 -6.63 0.67 -3.79
N PHE A 7 -6.16 0.94 -4.99
CA PHE A 7 -7.02 1.00 -6.19
C PHE A 7 -7.78 -0.30 -6.50
N GLY A 8 -7.26 -1.46 -6.06
CA GLY A 8 -8.00 -2.72 -6.20
C GLY A 8 -9.32 -2.78 -5.43
N ASN A 9 -9.50 -1.88 -4.45
CA ASN A 9 -10.69 -1.78 -3.61
C ASN A 9 -11.56 -0.54 -3.94
N PHE A 10 -11.28 0.13 -5.08
CA PHE A 10 -12.04 1.28 -5.55
C PHE A 10 -12.91 0.89 -6.75
N ILE A 11 -14.18 1.25 -6.70
CA ILE A 11 -15.08 1.17 -7.83
C ILE A 11 -15.14 2.56 -8.45
N ILE A 12 -14.69 2.65 -9.70
CA ILE A 12 -14.52 3.91 -10.42
C ILE A 12 -15.37 3.86 -11.68
N SER A 13 -16.18 4.89 -11.92
CA SER A 13 -16.80 5.17 -13.20
C SER A 13 -15.88 6.06 -14.07
N GLU A 14 -16.35 6.46 -15.25
CA GLU A 14 -15.57 7.32 -16.15
C GLU A 14 -15.16 8.66 -15.50
N GLU A 15 -15.94 9.18 -14.57
CA GLU A 15 -15.74 10.51 -13.98
C GLU A 15 -15.59 10.53 -12.45
N ASN A 16 -15.95 9.44 -11.74
CA ASN A 16 -16.08 9.47 -10.28
C ASN A 16 -15.57 8.21 -9.59
N LEU A 17 -15.14 8.39 -8.35
CA LEU A 17 -15.01 7.30 -7.38
C LEU A 17 -16.40 6.99 -6.83
N GLU A 18 -16.99 5.87 -7.24
CA GLU A 18 -18.35 5.47 -6.87
C GLU A 18 -18.41 4.83 -5.49
N SER A 19 -17.40 4.01 -5.14
CA SER A 19 -17.39 3.29 -3.88
C SER A 19 -16.00 2.82 -3.50
N ILE A 20 -15.80 2.63 -2.20
CA ILE A 20 -14.65 1.94 -1.62
C ILE A 20 -15.21 0.68 -0.94
N ILE A 21 -14.68 -0.48 -1.29
CA ILE A 21 -15.13 -1.79 -0.85
C ILE A 21 -14.05 -2.48 -0.01
N ASP A 22 -14.39 -3.63 0.60
CA ASP A 22 -13.44 -4.48 1.36
C ASP A 22 -12.96 -3.85 2.67
N TRP A 23 -13.92 -3.47 3.51
CA TRP A 23 -13.73 -2.82 4.82
C TRP A 23 -13.44 -3.80 5.97
N GLU A 24 -13.12 -5.06 5.68
CA GLU A 24 -12.92 -6.09 6.70
C GLU A 24 -11.75 -5.81 7.67
N LEU A 25 -10.78 -4.98 7.26
CA LEU A 25 -9.64 -4.56 8.07
C LEU A 25 -9.84 -3.18 8.70
N ALA A 26 -11.06 -2.63 8.66
CA ALA A 26 -11.32 -1.29 9.17
C ALA A 26 -11.09 -1.20 10.69
N HIS A 27 -10.38 -0.16 11.10
CA HIS A 27 -10.04 0.08 12.50
C HIS A 27 -9.81 1.57 12.79
N ILE A 28 -9.70 1.92 14.07
CA ILE A 28 -9.32 3.28 14.51
C ILE A 28 -7.80 3.36 14.53
N GLY A 29 -7.24 4.31 13.79
CA GLY A 29 -5.77 4.46 13.68
C GLY A 29 -5.34 5.79 13.06
N ASN A 30 -4.08 5.88 12.70
CA ASN A 30 -3.50 7.07 12.05
C ASN A 30 -3.86 7.08 10.56
N PRO A 31 -4.46 8.17 10.02
CA PRO A 31 -4.83 8.26 8.60
C PRO A 31 -3.64 8.10 7.64
N MET A 32 -2.42 8.36 8.08
CA MET A 32 -1.22 8.12 7.28
C MET A 32 -1.01 6.65 6.94
N GLU A 33 -1.60 5.71 7.67
CA GLU A 33 -1.53 4.28 7.35
C GLU A 33 -2.15 3.99 5.98
N ASP A 34 -3.39 4.45 5.73
CA ASP A 34 -4.06 4.24 4.46
C ASP A 34 -3.37 4.98 3.31
N LEU A 35 -2.94 6.23 3.53
CA LEU A 35 -2.24 7.00 2.53
C LEU A 35 -0.86 6.39 2.19
N GLY A 36 -0.14 5.92 3.20
CA GLY A 36 1.13 5.21 3.01
C GLY A 36 0.94 3.87 2.29
N TRP A 37 -0.12 3.13 2.65
CA TRP A 37 -0.48 1.88 1.98
C TRP A 37 -0.76 2.09 0.49
N LEU A 38 -1.55 3.10 0.14
CA LEU A 38 -1.81 3.47 -1.26
C LEU A 38 -0.53 3.79 -2.05
N CYS A 39 0.52 4.27 -1.37
CA CYS A 39 1.81 4.62 -1.96
C CYS A 39 2.78 3.44 -2.08
N VAL A 40 2.48 2.25 -1.54
CA VAL A 40 3.35 1.07 -1.66
C VAL A 40 3.59 0.73 -3.13
N ARG A 41 4.84 0.40 -3.47
CA ARG A 41 5.25 0.17 -4.87
C ARG A 41 4.51 -0.99 -5.53
N SER A 42 4.13 -2.01 -4.76
CA SER A 42 3.38 -3.17 -5.27
C SER A 42 2.04 -2.79 -5.92
N TRP A 43 1.44 -1.66 -5.52
CA TRP A 43 0.18 -1.17 -6.08
C TRP A 43 0.35 -0.26 -7.30
N ARG A 44 1.57 -0.03 -7.78
CA ARG A 44 1.84 0.87 -8.91
C ARG A 44 1.81 0.17 -10.27
N PHE A 45 1.64 -1.15 -10.31
CA PHE A 45 1.45 -1.96 -11.52
C PHE A 45 2.41 -1.61 -12.67
N GLY A 46 3.70 -1.42 -12.33
CA GLY A 46 4.76 -1.07 -13.29
C GLY A 46 4.97 0.43 -13.50
N ASN A 47 4.02 1.29 -13.18
CA ASN A 47 4.19 2.75 -13.27
C ASN A 47 4.85 3.32 -12.00
N VAL A 48 6.12 3.00 -11.81
CA VAL A 48 6.86 3.34 -10.58
C VAL A 48 7.04 4.84 -10.34
N LYS A 49 6.94 5.65 -11.41
CA LYS A 49 7.08 7.12 -11.32
C LYS A 49 5.88 7.79 -10.66
N LYS A 50 4.70 7.20 -10.76
CA LYS A 50 3.48 7.70 -10.12
C LYS A 50 3.33 7.05 -8.75
N ARG A 51 3.67 7.80 -7.71
CA ARG A 51 3.76 7.28 -6.33
C ARG A 51 2.41 6.81 -5.79
N VAL A 52 1.33 7.48 -6.14
CA VAL A 52 -0.03 7.19 -5.66
C VAL A 52 -0.65 6.11 -6.55
N GLY A 53 -0.50 4.85 -6.15
CA GLY A 53 -1.08 3.68 -6.82
C GLY A 53 -0.74 3.53 -8.30
N GLY A 54 0.34 4.16 -8.77
CA GLY A 54 0.74 4.16 -10.18
C GLY A 54 -0.04 5.12 -11.08
N LEU A 55 -0.95 5.92 -10.54
CA LEU A 55 -1.83 6.84 -11.29
C LEU A 55 -1.59 8.31 -10.94
N GLY A 56 -1.44 8.63 -9.64
CA GLY A 56 -1.37 9.99 -9.15
C GLY A 56 0.01 10.42 -8.64
N ASP A 57 0.14 11.72 -8.44
CA ASP A 57 1.30 12.33 -7.80
C ASP A 57 1.02 12.60 -6.32
N ILE A 58 2.07 12.56 -5.49
CA ILE A 58 1.95 12.74 -4.05
C ILE A 58 1.38 14.12 -3.67
N LYS A 59 1.71 15.15 -4.46
CA LYS A 59 1.22 16.51 -4.25
C LYS A 59 -0.29 16.59 -4.37
N ASP A 60 -0.87 15.88 -5.34
CA ASP A 60 -2.31 15.87 -5.57
C ASP A 60 -3.03 15.10 -4.45
N LEU A 61 -2.44 13.99 -3.99
CA LEU A 61 -2.97 13.24 -2.85
C LEU A 61 -3.01 14.11 -1.59
N ILE A 62 -1.91 14.79 -1.27
CA ILE A 62 -1.81 15.67 -0.11
C ILE A 62 -2.81 16.82 -0.22
N ALA A 63 -2.84 17.52 -1.34
CA ALA A 63 -3.77 18.62 -1.56
C ALA A 63 -5.23 18.18 -1.45
N GLY A 64 -5.58 17.04 -2.06
CA GLY A 64 -6.93 16.48 -1.98
C GLY A 64 -7.32 16.09 -0.56
N TYR A 65 -6.43 15.47 0.21
CA TYR A 65 -6.68 15.12 1.59
C TYR A 65 -6.86 16.38 2.48
N GLU A 66 -5.93 17.32 2.40
CA GLU A 66 -5.93 18.54 3.20
C GLU A 66 -7.09 19.50 2.88
N SER A 67 -7.66 19.41 1.68
CA SER A 67 -8.85 20.20 1.31
C SER A 67 -10.14 19.70 1.99
N ASN A 68 -10.13 18.46 2.48
CA ASN A 68 -11.27 17.81 3.12
C ASN A 68 -11.01 17.40 4.58
N SER A 69 -9.89 17.83 5.16
CA SER A 69 -9.48 17.47 6.52
C SER A 69 -8.69 18.60 7.16
N ASP A 70 -8.87 18.77 8.48
CA ASP A 70 -8.07 19.70 9.28
C ASP A 70 -6.64 19.15 9.56
N ILE A 71 -6.38 17.91 9.21
CA ILE A 71 -5.08 17.26 9.42
C ILE A 71 -4.13 17.67 8.31
N LYS A 72 -2.98 18.22 8.70
CA LYS A 72 -1.88 18.50 7.77
C LYS A 72 -0.99 17.28 7.62
N ILE A 73 -0.61 17.00 6.37
CA ILE A 73 0.24 15.85 6.04
C ILE A 73 1.70 16.27 6.04
N ASP A 74 2.46 15.63 6.91
CA ASP A 74 3.93 15.63 6.84
C ASP A 74 4.39 14.51 5.91
N GLU A 75 5.02 14.87 4.81
CA GLU A 75 5.50 13.90 3.81
C GLU A 75 6.54 12.93 4.39
N SER A 76 7.30 13.35 5.41
CA SER A 76 8.24 12.46 6.09
C SER A 76 7.52 11.35 6.85
N GLN A 77 6.41 11.64 7.49
CA GLN A 77 5.57 10.62 8.14
C GLN A 77 4.94 9.69 7.10
N LEU A 78 4.49 10.23 5.97
CA LEU A 78 3.95 9.42 4.88
C LEU A 78 5.01 8.44 4.32
N ASP A 79 6.28 8.86 4.25
CA ASP A 79 7.39 7.99 3.86
C ASP A 79 7.57 6.80 4.84
N ILE A 80 7.47 7.07 6.15
CA ILE A 80 7.53 6.03 7.19
C ILE A 80 6.37 5.05 7.05
N TRP A 81 5.16 5.54 6.85
CA TRP A 81 3.99 4.68 6.67
C TRP A 81 4.03 3.88 5.36
N GLN A 82 4.59 4.43 4.29
CA GLN A 82 4.84 3.67 3.08
C GLN A 82 5.87 2.56 3.29
N LEU A 83 6.93 2.83 4.05
CA LEU A 83 7.93 1.83 4.42
C LEU A 83 7.29 0.71 5.25
N TYR A 84 6.51 1.07 6.27
CA TYR A 84 5.73 0.11 7.06
C TYR A 84 4.78 -0.72 6.18
N GLY A 85 4.07 -0.08 5.26
CA GLY A 85 3.20 -0.75 4.31
C GLY A 85 3.94 -1.76 3.42
N SER A 86 5.13 -1.41 2.94
CA SER A 86 5.97 -2.34 2.16
C SER A 86 6.40 -3.55 3.00
N LEU A 87 6.81 -3.34 4.25
CA LEU A 87 7.13 -4.43 5.19
C LEU A 87 5.91 -5.32 5.44
N ARG A 88 4.77 -4.71 5.77
CA ARG A 88 3.49 -5.41 5.99
C ARG A 88 3.12 -6.29 4.80
N TRP A 89 3.24 -5.77 3.57
CA TRP A 89 2.96 -6.54 2.36
C TRP A 89 3.90 -7.73 2.20
N GLY A 90 5.19 -7.58 2.46
CA GLY A 90 6.16 -8.68 2.45
C GLY A 90 5.78 -9.78 3.43
N VAL A 91 5.38 -9.42 4.67
CA VAL A 91 4.91 -10.38 5.69
C VAL A 91 3.63 -11.08 5.23
N ILE A 92 2.66 -10.36 4.66
CA ILE A 92 1.44 -10.96 4.12
C ILE A 92 1.76 -11.97 3.00
N CYS A 93 2.67 -11.64 2.09
CA CYS A 93 3.13 -12.55 1.04
C CYS A 93 3.74 -13.84 1.62
N MET A 94 4.59 -13.74 2.65
CA MET A 94 5.14 -14.90 3.34
C MET A 94 4.03 -15.75 3.98
N MET A 95 3.12 -15.14 4.73
CA MET A 95 2.03 -15.84 5.42
C MET A 95 1.14 -16.61 4.43
N GLN A 96 0.78 -15.99 3.31
CA GLN A 96 -0.03 -16.65 2.27
C GLN A 96 0.70 -17.84 1.65
N THR A 97 1.99 -17.69 1.38
CA THR A 97 2.81 -18.79 0.83
C THR A 97 2.95 -19.93 1.83
N PHE A 98 3.20 -19.64 3.11
CA PHE A 98 3.25 -20.65 4.15
C PHE A 98 1.93 -21.39 4.35
N ALA A 99 0.79 -20.71 4.20
CA ALA A 99 -0.53 -21.35 4.23
C ALA A 99 -0.68 -22.41 3.11
N HIS A 100 -0.13 -22.11 1.91
CA HIS A 100 -0.10 -23.07 0.80
C HIS A 100 0.87 -24.23 1.07
N LEU A 101 2.12 -23.93 1.43
CA LEU A 101 3.17 -24.94 1.67
C LEU A 101 2.84 -25.85 2.85
N GLY A 102 2.17 -25.32 3.88
CA GLY A 102 1.72 -26.07 5.06
C GLY A 102 0.43 -26.88 4.81
N GLY A 103 -0.10 -26.88 3.58
CA GLY A 103 -1.30 -27.65 3.23
C GLY A 103 -2.62 -27.09 3.77
N MET A 104 -2.63 -25.91 4.39
CA MET A 104 -3.86 -25.26 4.88
C MET A 104 -4.77 -24.81 3.73
N VAL A 105 -4.16 -24.37 2.63
CA VAL A 105 -4.86 -23.91 1.43
C VAL A 105 -4.12 -24.39 0.17
N ASN A 106 -4.82 -25.06 -0.74
CA ASN A 106 -4.25 -25.43 -2.03
C ASN A 106 -4.57 -24.34 -3.07
N SER A 107 -3.64 -23.41 -3.30
CA SER A 107 -3.81 -22.28 -4.22
C SER A 107 -2.50 -21.95 -4.93
N VAL A 108 -2.53 -21.98 -6.27
CA VAL A 108 -1.40 -21.58 -7.12
C VAL A 108 -1.08 -20.09 -6.93
N GLU A 109 -2.08 -19.26 -6.74
CA GLU A 109 -1.92 -17.84 -6.45
C GLU A 109 -1.11 -17.64 -5.17
N LYS A 110 -1.47 -18.31 -4.07
CA LYS A 110 -0.75 -18.23 -2.79
C LYS A 110 0.67 -18.78 -2.87
N ALA A 111 0.90 -19.78 -3.69
CA ALA A 111 2.26 -20.27 -3.98
C ALA A 111 3.10 -19.22 -4.72
N ALA A 112 2.50 -18.56 -5.73
CA ALA A 112 3.19 -17.59 -6.56
C ALA A 112 3.48 -16.26 -5.86
N ILE A 113 2.61 -15.84 -4.92
CA ILE A 113 2.71 -14.53 -4.24
C ILE A 113 3.98 -14.43 -3.37
N GLY A 114 4.55 -15.54 -2.93
CA GLY A 114 5.82 -15.58 -2.20
C GLY A 114 7.01 -14.98 -2.95
N ARG A 115 6.96 -14.94 -4.27
CA ARG A 115 7.99 -14.28 -5.09
C ARG A 115 8.06 -12.77 -4.85
N ARG A 116 6.95 -12.16 -4.37
CA ARG A 116 6.91 -10.74 -4.07
C ARG A 116 7.67 -10.35 -2.81
N VAL A 117 8.07 -11.30 -1.98
CA VAL A 117 8.88 -11.02 -0.78
C VAL A 117 10.18 -10.34 -1.16
N SER A 118 10.93 -10.88 -2.13
CA SER A 118 12.18 -10.25 -2.58
C SER A 118 11.97 -8.90 -3.29
N GLU A 119 10.81 -8.69 -3.92
CA GLU A 119 10.45 -7.36 -4.44
C GLU A 119 10.28 -6.34 -3.30
N THR A 120 9.60 -6.73 -2.21
CA THR A 120 9.41 -5.84 -1.06
C THR A 120 10.70 -5.61 -0.30
N GLU A 121 11.57 -6.61 -0.14
CA GLU A 121 12.91 -6.44 0.44
C GLU A 121 13.75 -5.42 -0.35
N PHE A 122 13.77 -5.54 -1.67
CA PHE A 122 14.44 -4.58 -2.54
C PHE A 122 13.89 -3.16 -2.38
N ASP A 123 12.56 -3.01 -2.32
CA ASP A 123 11.91 -1.71 -2.14
C ASP A 123 12.25 -1.10 -0.77
N LEU A 124 12.21 -1.89 0.30
CA LEU A 124 12.58 -1.48 1.65
C LEU A 124 14.03 -0.99 1.70
N MET A 125 14.97 -1.75 1.16
CA MET A 125 16.38 -1.37 1.13
C MET A 125 16.62 -0.07 0.37
N ASN A 126 15.93 0.12 -0.76
CA ASN A 126 16.00 1.37 -1.51
C ASN A 126 15.42 2.56 -0.73
N MET A 127 14.29 2.38 -0.08
CA MET A 127 13.67 3.44 0.73
C MET A 127 14.58 3.84 1.89
N ILE A 128 15.14 2.88 2.62
CA ILE A 128 16.06 3.12 3.75
C ILE A 128 17.29 3.89 3.26
N LYS A 129 17.88 3.45 2.15
CA LYS A 129 19.09 4.08 1.60
C LYS A 129 18.87 5.51 1.10
N HIS A 130 17.75 5.78 0.43
CA HIS A 130 17.51 7.06 -0.23
C HIS A 130 16.82 8.12 0.63
N LYS A 131 16.15 7.70 1.70
CA LYS A 131 15.41 8.60 2.60
C LYS A 131 16.15 8.87 3.93
N ASN A 132 17.35 8.32 4.10
CA ASN A 132 18.16 8.48 5.33
C ASN A 132 17.39 8.15 6.61
N PHE A 133 16.69 7.02 6.63
CA PHE A 133 16.00 6.53 7.82
C PHE A 133 16.94 5.95 8.90
N LEU A 134 18.24 5.86 8.60
CA LEU A 134 19.29 5.37 9.51
C LEU A 134 20.33 6.46 9.76
#